data_20f07bc0bcde31d55a8b0d41b5d4a29e
#
_entry.id   20f07bc0bcde31d55a8b0d41b5d4a29e
#
_cell.length_a   1.000
_cell.length_b   1.000
_cell.length_c   1.000
_cell.angle_alpha   90.00
_cell.angle_beta   90.00
_cell.angle_gamma   90.00
#
_symmetry.space_group_name_H-M   'P 1'
#
loop_
_entity.id
_entity.type
_entity.pdbx_description
1 polymer ?
#
loop_
_entity_poly.entity_id
_entity_poly.type
_entity_poly.pdbx_seq_one_letter_code
_entity_poly.pdbx_strand_id
1 'polypeptide(L)'
;MANGIYKITEDFEKSLSDYTGAPYVVTVDNQSNALFLALMFENVKGKEITIPARTYPSVPCEIIHAGAKIKFAPVEGKTLKGAYQLAPTNVWDSALCFTADMYKPGTHMCVSFTGPYKHFKLSKGGAILTDNLEAYHWFKRARYSGRRECSYHDDNFDMLGWNFYMMPELAARGLLLMNQFYNLDGTKKYNADLELPYPDLSKFEIYKQ
;
A
#
# COMPACT_ATOMS: atom_id res chain seq x y z
N MET A 1 -12.13 26.35 -3.75
CA MET A 1 -12.37 25.04 -3.13
C MET A 1 -12.51 24.02 -4.26
N ALA A 2 -11.59 23.06 -4.36
CA ALA A 2 -11.71 21.96 -5.32
C ALA A 2 -12.87 21.06 -4.86
N ASN A 3 -14.06 21.36 -5.33
CA ASN A 3 -15.28 20.70 -4.88
C ASN A 3 -15.42 19.32 -5.52
N GLY A 4 -15.49 18.29 -4.71
CA GLY A 4 -16.24 17.07 -5.00
C GLY A 4 -15.42 15.86 -5.47
N ILE A 5 -14.51 15.96 -6.43
CA ILE A 5 -13.83 14.78 -7.02
C ILE A 5 -12.91 14.08 -6.00
N TYR A 6 -12.18 14.86 -5.20
CA TYR A 6 -11.26 14.28 -4.20
C TYR A 6 -11.94 13.90 -2.89
N LYS A 7 -13.11 14.49 -2.60
CA LYS A 7 -13.81 14.33 -1.32
C LYS A 7 -14.14 12.87 -0.99
N ILE A 8 -14.63 12.12 -1.96
CA ILE A 8 -14.98 10.71 -1.72
C ILE A 8 -13.75 9.84 -1.44
N THR A 9 -12.62 10.17 -2.08
CA THR A 9 -11.35 9.49 -1.82
C THR A 9 -10.81 9.84 -0.43
N GLU A 10 -10.90 11.11 -0.03
CA GLU A 10 -10.53 11.57 1.31
C GLU A 10 -11.39 10.92 2.40
N ASP A 11 -12.70 10.81 2.18
CA ASP A 11 -13.62 10.16 3.12
C ASP A 11 -13.28 8.67 3.29
N PHE A 12 -12.90 8.00 2.17
CA PHE A 12 -12.45 6.61 2.23
C PHE A 12 -11.10 6.48 2.96
N GLU A 13 -10.13 7.36 2.65
CA GLU A 13 -8.83 7.41 3.34
C GLU A 13 -8.99 7.65 4.85
N LYS A 14 -9.91 8.55 5.22
CA LYS A 14 -10.23 8.77 6.64
C LYS A 14 -10.85 7.53 7.29
N SER A 15 -11.78 6.86 6.62
CA SER A 15 -12.40 5.65 7.16
C SER A 15 -11.37 4.51 7.34
N LEU A 16 -10.40 4.38 6.42
CA LEU A 16 -9.28 3.46 6.56
C LEU A 16 -8.36 3.86 7.73
N SER A 17 -8.06 5.15 7.89
CA SER A 17 -7.31 5.69 9.02
C SER A 17 -7.98 5.34 10.36
N ASP A 18 -9.27 5.64 10.47
CA ASP A 18 -10.06 5.35 11.68
C ASP A 18 -10.06 3.84 12.02
N TYR A 19 -10.12 2.98 11.01
CA TYR A 19 -10.12 1.53 11.21
C TYR A 19 -8.74 0.96 11.56
N THR A 20 -7.71 1.34 10.80
CA THR A 20 -6.37 0.76 10.93
C THR A 20 -5.52 1.38 12.03
N GLY A 21 -5.90 2.56 12.53
CA GLY A 21 -5.13 3.34 13.50
C GLY A 21 -3.97 4.12 12.88
N ALA A 22 -3.82 4.14 11.56
CA ALA A 22 -2.79 4.93 10.90
C ALA A 22 -3.16 6.42 10.89
N PRO A 23 -2.29 7.35 11.30
CA PRO A 23 -2.56 8.79 11.27
C PRO A 23 -2.89 9.30 9.87
N TYR A 24 -2.22 8.78 8.84
CA TYR A 24 -2.40 9.17 7.44
C TYR A 24 -2.55 7.95 6.55
N VAL A 25 -3.44 8.06 5.57
CA VAL A 25 -3.68 7.02 4.57
C VAL A 25 -3.68 7.64 3.18
N VAL A 26 -3.01 6.99 2.23
CA VAL A 26 -3.01 7.38 0.82
C VAL A 26 -3.44 6.19 -0.02
N THR A 27 -4.63 6.25 -0.61
CA THR A 27 -5.12 5.20 -1.51
C THR A 27 -4.45 5.27 -2.88
N VAL A 28 -4.24 4.12 -3.49
CA VAL A 28 -3.68 3.95 -4.84
C VAL A 28 -4.45 2.90 -5.62
N ASP A 29 -4.22 2.82 -6.91
CA ASP A 29 -4.92 1.91 -7.82
C ASP A 29 -4.63 0.42 -7.55
N ASN A 30 -3.50 0.08 -6.92
CA ASN A 30 -3.15 -1.28 -6.47
C ASN A 30 -2.01 -1.25 -5.44
N GLN A 31 -1.83 -2.35 -4.70
CA GLN A 31 -0.80 -2.46 -3.66
C GLN A 31 0.63 -2.52 -4.22
N SER A 32 0.84 -3.03 -5.44
CA SER A 32 2.18 -3.01 -6.06
C SER A 32 2.66 -1.58 -6.24
N ASN A 33 1.81 -0.69 -6.75
CA ASN A 33 2.12 0.73 -6.87
C ASN A 33 2.28 1.42 -5.50
N ALA A 34 1.57 0.96 -4.45
CA ALA A 34 1.83 1.41 -3.07
C ALA A 34 3.26 1.08 -2.62
N LEU A 35 3.70 -0.17 -2.84
CA LEU A 35 5.07 -0.60 -2.53
C LEU A 35 6.10 0.21 -3.33
N PHE A 36 5.87 0.36 -4.63
CA PHE A 36 6.76 1.16 -5.49
C PHE A 36 6.92 2.59 -4.98
N LEU A 37 5.80 3.29 -4.70
CA LEU A 37 5.85 4.67 -4.19
C LEU A 37 6.57 4.74 -2.83
N ALA A 38 6.32 3.79 -1.93
CA ALA A 38 6.99 3.75 -0.63
C ALA A 38 8.51 3.52 -0.77
N LEU A 39 8.93 2.63 -1.68
CA LEU A 39 10.34 2.40 -1.99
C LEU A 39 11.01 3.62 -2.64
N MET A 40 10.28 4.34 -3.52
CA MET A 40 10.78 5.58 -4.13
C MET A 40 10.97 6.69 -3.09
N PHE A 41 10.05 6.82 -2.13
CA PHE A 41 10.17 7.77 -1.02
C PHE A 41 11.40 7.45 -0.15
N GLU A 42 11.62 6.17 0.17
CA GLU A 42 12.79 5.69 0.94
C GLU A 42 14.12 5.77 0.15
N ASN A 43 14.09 6.20 -1.10
CA ASN A 43 15.25 6.33 -1.97
C ASN A 43 16.15 5.07 -1.93
N VAL A 44 15.57 3.95 -2.36
CA VAL A 44 16.22 2.63 -2.32
C VAL A 44 17.17 2.35 -3.47
N LYS A 45 17.31 3.26 -4.43
CA LYS A 45 18.17 3.07 -5.62
C LYS A 45 19.59 2.63 -5.24
N GLY A 46 20.02 1.50 -5.80
CA GLY A 46 21.34 0.91 -5.54
C GLY A 46 21.46 0.15 -4.22
N LYS A 47 20.46 0.19 -3.35
CA LYS A 47 20.45 -0.57 -2.08
C LYS A 47 20.03 -2.03 -2.29
N GLU A 48 20.41 -2.89 -1.37
CA GLU A 48 19.94 -4.28 -1.32
C GLU A 48 18.72 -4.36 -0.39
N ILE A 49 17.61 -4.93 -0.88
CA ILE A 49 16.35 -5.10 -0.14
C ILE A 49 16.11 -6.59 0.09
N THR A 50 15.99 -6.98 1.35
CA THR A 50 15.72 -8.35 1.75
C THR A 50 14.21 -8.58 1.87
N ILE A 51 13.72 -9.61 1.17
CA ILE A 51 12.32 -10.05 1.21
C ILE A 51 12.23 -11.56 1.37
N PRO A 52 11.10 -12.10 1.85
CA PRO A 52 10.87 -13.55 1.84
C PRO A 52 10.97 -14.13 0.44
N ALA A 53 11.62 -15.29 0.28
CA ALA A 53 11.70 -15.99 -1.00
C ALA A 53 10.31 -16.42 -1.53
N ARG A 54 9.32 -16.55 -0.64
CA ARG A 54 7.93 -16.85 -0.97
C ARG A 54 7.08 -15.62 -0.73
N THR A 55 6.78 -14.92 -1.80
CA THR A 55 5.93 -13.73 -1.78
C THR A 55 5.21 -13.57 -3.12
N TYR A 56 4.33 -12.55 -3.21
CA TYR A 56 3.66 -12.26 -4.47
C TYR A 56 4.64 -11.72 -5.52
N PRO A 57 4.57 -12.18 -6.79
CA PRO A 57 5.57 -11.83 -7.83
C PRO A 57 5.77 -10.33 -8.09
N SER A 58 4.79 -9.47 -7.81
CA SER A 58 4.99 -8.03 -8.01
C SER A 58 5.97 -7.40 -7.00
N VAL A 59 6.15 -7.99 -5.82
CA VAL A 59 7.05 -7.40 -4.81
C VAL A 59 8.49 -7.28 -5.31
N PRO A 60 9.14 -8.36 -5.79
CA PRO A 60 10.46 -8.23 -6.40
C PRO A 60 10.46 -7.33 -7.65
N CYS A 61 9.39 -7.31 -8.45
CA CYS A 61 9.31 -6.40 -9.59
C CYS A 61 9.41 -4.93 -9.14
N GLU A 62 8.66 -4.53 -8.12
CA GLU A 62 8.67 -3.13 -7.67
C GLU A 62 9.98 -2.72 -7.00
N ILE A 63 10.70 -3.64 -6.36
CA ILE A 63 12.06 -3.41 -5.85
C ILE A 63 13.01 -3.12 -7.02
N ILE A 64 12.95 -3.92 -8.08
CA ILE A 64 13.76 -3.74 -9.29
C ILE A 64 13.41 -2.42 -9.99
N HIS A 65 12.11 -2.13 -10.17
CA HIS A 65 11.65 -0.88 -10.78
C HIS A 65 12.09 0.36 -9.98
N ALA A 66 12.19 0.25 -8.66
CA ALA A 66 12.74 1.30 -7.80
C ALA A 66 14.28 1.41 -7.88
N GLY A 67 14.94 0.55 -8.67
CA GLY A 67 16.39 0.56 -8.88
C GLY A 67 17.19 -0.08 -7.75
N ALA A 68 16.56 -0.88 -6.90
CA ALA A 68 17.20 -1.64 -5.83
C ALA A 68 17.51 -3.07 -6.27
N LYS A 69 18.41 -3.74 -5.52
CA LYS A 69 18.74 -5.16 -5.67
C LYS A 69 17.95 -6.00 -4.67
N ILE A 70 17.68 -7.24 -5.03
CA ILE A 70 16.93 -8.16 -4.19
C ILE A 70 17.86 -9.15 -3.49
N LYS A 71 17.58 -9.37 -2.20
CA LYS A 71 18.10 -10.50 -1.44
C LYS A 71 16.91 -11.33 -0.93
N PHE A 72 16.86 -12.59 -1.31
CA PHE A 72 15.83 -13.48 -0.82
C PHE A 72 16.23 -14.13 0.51
N ALA A 73 15.39 -13.94 1.53
CA ALA A 73 15.47 -14.69 2.78
C ALA A 73 14.72 -16.01 2.66
N PRO A 74 15.28 -17.15 3.11
CA PRO A 74 14.58 -18.42 3.11
C PRO A 74 13.32 -18.34 3.98
N VAL A 75 12.27 -19.05 3.54
CA VAL A 75 11.00 -19.17 4.27
C VAL A 75 10.75 -20.64 4.54
N GLU A 76 10.49 -20.97 5.80
CA GLU A 76 10.07 -22.32 6.17
C GLU A 76 8.67 -22.63 5.62
N GLY A 77 8.49 -23.85 5.12
CA GLY A 77 7.19 -24.27 4.54
C GLY A 77 6.94 -23.71 3.13
N LYS A 78 5.66 -23.65 2.77
CA LYS A 78 5.21 -23.25 1.42
C LYS A 78 4.33 -21.99 1.42
N THR A 79 4.01 -21.46 2.59
CA THR A 79 3.06 -20.34 2.78
C THR A 79 3.74 -19.11 3.31
N LEU A 80 3.15 -17.95 3.06
CA LEU A 80 3.47 -16.67 3.68
C LEU A 80 2.24 -16.19 4.47
N LYS A 81 2.47 -15.71 5.68
CA LYS A 81 1.41 -15.23 6.57
C LYS A 81 1.64 -13.77 6.99
N GLY A 82 0.56 -13.00 7.01
CA GLY A 82 0.54 -11.65 7.58
C GLY A 82 1.38 -10.63 6.84
N ALA A 83 2.00 -9.74 7.59
CA ALA A 83 2.80 -8.63 7.07
C ALA A 83 4.30 -8.86 7.32
N TYR A 84 5.15 -8.37 6.40
CA TYR A 84 6.59 -8.44 6.54
C TYR A 84 7.26 -7.15 6.03
N GLN A 85 8.44 -6.89 6.55
CA GLN A 85 9.26 -5.73 6.19
C GLN A 85 10.08 -6.00 4.92
N LEU A 86 10.18 -5.01 4.05
CA LEU A 86 11.16 -4.96 2.97
C LEU A 86 12.46 -4.38 3.56
N ALA A 87 13.24 -5.24 4.24
CA ALA A 87 14.38 -4.80 5.04
C ALA A 87 15.56 -4.31 4.19
N PRO A 88 16.27 -3.24 4.62
CA PRO A 88 16.17 -2.54 5.91
C PRO A 88 15.27 -1.30 5.91
N THR A 89 14.40 -1.11 4.92
CA THR A 89 13.52 0.06 4.81
C THR A 89 12.39 0.04 5.85
N ASN A 90 11.67 1.16 6.01
CA ASN A 90 10.44 1.21 6.80
C ASN A 90 9.19 0.75 6.02
N VAL A 91 9.37 0.20 4.82
CA VAL A 91 8.28 -0.30 3.96
C VAL A 91 7.87 -1.70 4.38
N TRP A 92 6.57 -1.92 4.54
CA TRP A 92 5.99 -3.21 4.90
C TRP A 92 4.98 -3.67 3.84
N ASP A 93 5.14 -4.88 3.34
CA ASP A 93 4.07 -5.55 2.61
C ASP A 93 3.06 -6.10 3.62
N SER A 94 1.87 -5.52 3.61
CA SER A 94 0.75 -5.88 4.48
C SER A 94 -0.44 -6.44 3.67
N ALA A 95 -0.15 -7.03 2.50
CA ALA A 95 -1.18 -7.57 1.61
C ALA A 95 -2.03 -8.68 2.25
N LEU A 96 -1.50 -9.41 3.22
CA LEU A 96 -2.17 -10.50 3.93
C LEU A 96 -2.63 -10.11 5.34
N CYS A 97 -2.49 -8.83 5.69
CA CYS A 97 -2.89 -8.28 6.99
C CYS A 97 -3.82 -7.09 6.77
N PHE A 98 -5.10 -7.22 7.12
CA PHE A 98 -6.04 -6.10 7.16
C PHE A 98 -6.99 -6.29 8.35
N THR A 99 -6.69 -5.59 9.44
CA THR A 99 -7.41 -5.70 10.72
C THR A 99 -7.49 -4.35 11.42
N ALA A 100 -8.34 -4.25 12.43
CA ALA A 100 -8.43 -3.09 13.29
C ALA A 100 -7.08 -2.80 13.96
N ASP A 101 -6.74 -1.53 14.07
CA ASP A 101 -5.57 -1.01 14.80
C ASP A 101 -4.23 -1.69 14.42
N MET A 102 -4.12 -2.09 13.15
CA MET A 102 -2.95 -2.84 12.63
C MET A 102 -1.70 -1.99 12.42
N TYR A 103 -1.85 -0.67 12.40
CA TYR A 103 -0.76 0.22 12.04
C TYR A 103 0.41 0.14 13.03
N LYS A 104 1.64 0.06 12.49
CA LYS A 104 2.88 0.07 13.27
C LYS A 104 3.55 1.45 13.13
N PRO A 105 3.75 2.19 14.23
CA PRO A 105 4.38 3.51 14.17
C PRO A 105 5.77 3.48 13.49
N GLY A 106 6.07 4.54 12.75
CA GLY A 106 7.35 4.70 12.05
C GLY A 106 7.48 3.89 10.77
N THR A 107 6.37 3.34 10.24
CA THR A 107 6.41 2.49 9.03
C THR A 107 5.55 3.05 7.90
N HIS A 108 5.78 2.50 6.69
CA HIS A 108 4.93 2.65 5.51
C HIS A 108 4.31 1.28 5.20
N MET A 109 3.12 0.99 5.75
CA MET A 109 2.45 -0.29 5.55
C MET A 109 1.58 -0.24 4.29
N CYS A 110 1.90 -1.09 3.32
CA CYS A 110 1.18 -1.17 2.04
C CYS A 110 0.13 -2.29 2.10
N VAL A 111 -1.15 -1.93 2.06
CA VAL A 111 -2.28 -2.87 2.11
C VAL A 111 -2.90 -3.09 0.74
N SER A 112 -3.48 -4.27 0.53
CA SER A 112 -4.11 -4.69 -0.73
C SER A 112 -5.60 -4.90 -0.57
N PHE A 113 -6.37 -4.36 -1.52
CA PHE A 113 -7.82 -4.56 -1.63
C PHE A 113 -8.18 -5.46 -2.83
N THR A 114 -7.17 -6.02 -3.51
CA THR A 114 -7.34 -6.82 -4.72
C THR A 114 -7.31 -8.31 -4.40
N GLY A 115 -8.29 -9.04 -4.91
CA GLY A 115 -8.33 -10.49 -4.87
C GLY A 115 -9.44 -11.08 -4.00
N PRO A 116 -9.86 -12.33 -4.32
CA PRO A 116 -11.02 -12.97 -3.69
C PRO A 116 -10.77 -13.40 -2.25
N TYR A 117 -9.50 -13.58 -1.86
CA TYR A 117 -9.11 -14.08 -0.54
C TYR A 117 -8.88 -12.96 0.49
N LYS A 118 -8.88 -11.67 0.08
CA LYS A 118 -8.66 -10.56 0.99
C LYS A 118 -9.87 -10.34 1.91
N HIS A 119 -9.61 -9.83 3.11
CA HIS A 119 -10.70 -9.40 4.00
C HIS A 119 -11.46 -8.24 3.35
N PHE A 120 -10.76 -7.26 2.83
CA PHE A 120 -11.34 -6.14 2.08
C PHE A 120 -11.28 -6.43 0.56
N LYS A 121 -12.46 -6.57 -0.07
CA LYS A 121 -12.60 -7.05 -1.47
C LYS A 121 -13.09 -5.92 -2.37
N LEU A 122 -12.18 -5.12 -2.89
CA LEU A 122 -12.49 -3.98 -3.75
C LEU A 122 -12.11 -4.22 -5.21
N SER A 123 -12.10 -5.43 -5.72
CA SER A 123 -11.69 -5.77 -7.09
C SER A 123 -10.27 -5.30 -7.48
N LYS A 124 -9.95 -4.02 -7.34
CA LYS A 124 -8.63 -3.41 -7.51
C LYS A 124 -8.45 -2.31 -6.47
N GLY A 125 -7.21 -2.05 -6.04
CA GLY A 125 -6.91 -0.99 -5.09
C GLY A 125 -5.89 -1.42 -4.04
N GLY A 126 -5.32 -0.43 -3.40
CA GLY A 126 -4.42 -0.54 -2.26
C GLY A 126 -4.32 0.78 -1.51
N ALA A 127 -3.58 0.79 -0.43
CA ALA A 127 -3.27 2.02 0.29
C ALA A 127 -1.91 1.93 0.97
N ILE A 128 -1.33 3.09 1.26
CA ILE A 128 -0.16 3.28 2.11
C ILE A 128 -0.64 3.87 3.42
N LEU A 129 -0.33 3.21 4.53
CA LEU A 129 -0.58 3.66 5.89
C LEU A 129 0.72 4.24 6.44
N THR A 130 0.70 5.44 7.02
CA THR A 130 1.90 6.09 7.54
C THR A 130 1.57 7.07 8.67
N ASP A 131 2.54 7.37 9.54
CA ASP A 131 2.49 8.48 10.51
C ASP A 131 3.40 9.64 10.10
N ASN A 132 4.15 9.49 9.02
CA ASN A 132 5.05 10.52 8.51
C ASN A 132 4.27 11.51 7.63
N LEU A 133 4.11 12.75 8.11
CA LEU A 133 3.39 13.81 7.40
C LEU A 133 4.05 14.21 6.07
N GLU A 134 5.40 14.23 6.02
CA GLU A 134 6.14 14.53 4.78
C GLU A 134 5.88 13.45 3.74
N ALA A 135 5.96 12.17 4.13
CA ALA A 135 5.66 11.03 3.27
C ALA A 135 4.20 11.08 2.76
N TYR A 136 3.24 11.39 3.64
CA TYR A 136 1.83 11.56 3.26
C TYR A 136 1.65 12.58 2.14
N HIS A 137 2.21 13.78 2.29
CA HIS A 137 2.12 14.83 1.26
C HIS A 137 2.84 14.43 -0.02
N TRP A 138 3.99 13.76 0.10
CA TRP A 138 4.71 13.26 -1.06
C TRP A 138 3.90 12.19 -1.80
N PHE A 139 3.33 11.19 -1.11
CA PHE A 139 2.52 10.12 -1.72
C PHE A 139 1.26 10.67 -2.40
N LYS A 140 0.57 11.64 -1.79
CA LYS A 140 -0.61 12.31 -2.37
C LYS A 140 -0.27 12.89 -3.75
N ARG A 141 0.88 13.54 -3.87
CA ARG A 141 1.35 14.12 -5.14
C ARG A 141 1.91 13.07 -6.07
N ALA A 142 2.74 12.16 -5.57
CA ALA A 142 3.39 11.11 -6.35
C ALA A 142 2.38 10.24 -7.12
N ARG A 143 1.29 9.83 -6.45
CA ARG A 143 0.21 9.04 -7.08
C ARG A 143 -0.57 9.80 -8.17
N TYR A 144 -0.46 11.14 -8.20
CA TYR A 144 -1.23 12.02 -9.08
C TYR A 144 -0.34 12.83 -10.02
N SER A 145 0.62 12.17 -10.67
CA SER A 145 1.57 12.76 -11.64
C SER A 145 2.41 13.91 -11.07
N GLY A 146 2.69 13.91 -9.77
CA GLY A 146 3.42 14.97 -9.07
C GLY A 146 2.57 16.22 -8.74
N ARG A 147 1.30 16.20 -9.13
CA ARG A 147 0.39 17.33 -8.97
C ARG A 147 -0.15 17.48 -7.56
N ARG A 148 -0.51 18.72 -7.23
CA ARG A 148 -1.35 19.02 -6.08
C ARG A 148 -2.83 18.80 -6.41
N GLU A 149 -3.66 18.62 -5.39
CA GLU A 149 -5.12 18.53 -5.53
C GLU A 149 -5.73 19.94 -5.64
N CYS A 150 -5.35 20.67 -6.70
CA CYS A 150 -5.80 22.01 -7.03
C CYS A 150 -6.04 22.17 -8.53
N SER A 151 -6.50 23.36 -8.95
CA SER A 151 -6.64 23.72 -10.36
C SER A 151 -5.29 23.65 -11.08
N TYR A 152 -5.28 23.37 -12.39
CA TYR A 152 -4.05 23.41 -13.21
C TYR A 152 -3.33 24.75 -13.17
N HIS A 153 -4.08 25.85 -13.03
CA HIS A 153 -3.53 27.20 -12.99
C HIS A 153 -2.85 27.54 -11.66
N ASP A 154 -3.19 26.80 -10.60
CA ASP A 154 -2.67 27.02 -9.25
C ASP A 154 -1.56 26.03 -8.87
N ASP A 155 -1.21 25.11 -9.79
CA ASP A 155 -0.20 24.09 -9.56
C ASP A 155 1.19 24.57 -10.04
N ASN A 156 2.23 24.26 -9.28
CA ASN A 156 3.60 24.66 -9.61
C ASN A 156 4.33 23.67 -10.53
N PHE A 157 3.82 22.44 -10.69
CA PHE A 157 4.45 21.35 -11.45
C PHE A 157 5.94 21.12 -11.08
N ASP A 158 6.23 21.13 -9.79
CA ASP A 158 7.58 21.08 -9.22
C ASP A 158 8.01 19.67 -8.76
N MET A 159 7.23 18.64 -9.10
CA MET A 159 7.48 17.26 -8.73
C MET A 159 7.11 16.31 -9.87
N LEU A 160 7.97 15.30 -10.11
CA LEU A 160 7.63 14.16 -10.96
C LEU A 160 6.84 13.13 -10.16
N GLY A 161 5.86 12.51 -10.81
CA GLY A 161 5.03 11.48 -10.19
C GLY A 161 4.47 10.51 -11.22
N TRP A 162 3.53 9.69 -10.77
CA TRP A 162 2.91 8.62 -11.55
C TRP A 162 1.39 8.77 -11.54
N ASN A 163 0.71 8.12 -12.48
CA ASN A 163 -0.74 8.10 -12.54
C ASN A 163 -1.27 6.82 -11.85
N PHE A 164 -1.18 6.79 -10.51
CA PHE A 164 -1.50 5.65 -9.66
C PHE A 164 -2.65 5.92 -8.69
N TYR A 165 -3.41 7.00 -8.88
CA TYR A 165 -4.51 7.33 -7.99
C TYR A 165 -5.64 6.29 -8.09
N MET A 166 -6.33 6.08 -6.97
CA MET A 166 -7.53 5.26 -6.92
C MET A 166 -8.68 5.99 -7.62
N MET A 167 -9.42 5.29 -8.47
CA MET A 167 -10.62 5.84 -9.11
C MET A 167 -11.67 6.20 -8.05
N PRO A 168 -12.33 7.37 -8.15
CA PRO A 168 -13.35 7.80 -7.19
C PRO A 168 -14.49 6.80 -7.01
N GLU A 169 -14.87 6.07 -8.05
CA GLU A 169 -15.90 5.03 -8.02
C GLU A 169 -15.49 3.85 -7.13
N LEU A 170 -14.20 3.48 -7.17
CA LEU A 170 -13.65 2.45 -6.28
C LEU A 170 -13.58 2.95 -4.85
N ALA A 171 -13.20 4.21 -4.62
CA ALA A 171 -13.20 4.81 -3.29
C ALA A 171 -14.61 4.86 -2.70
N ALA A 172 -15.62 5.24 -3.48
CA ALA A 172 -17.02 5.23 -3.06
C ALA A 172 -17.49 3.83 -2.65
N ARG A 173 -17.18 2.82 -3.48
CA ARG A 173 -17.46 1.42 -3.15
C ARG A 173 -16.72 0.98 -1.89
N GLY A 174 -15.45 1.38 -1.76
CA GLY A 174 -14.63 1.11 -0.59
C GLY A 174 -15.26 1.66 0.68
N LEU A 175 -15.69 2.90 0.66
CA LEU A 175 -16.34 3.57 1.78
C LEU A 175 -17.62 2.81 2.22
N LEU A 176 -18.45 2.37 1.28
CA LEU A 176 -19.62 1.55 1.59
C LEU A 176 -19.25 0.21 2.24
N LEU A 177 -18.19 -0.44 1.74
CA LEU A 177 -17.74 -1.73 2.26
C LEU A 177 -17.09 -1.63 3.64
N MET A 178 -16.63 -0.46 4.07
CA MET A 178 -16.06 -0.28 5.41
C MET A 178 -17.04 -0.64 6.53
N ASN A 179 -18.34 -0.52 6.31
CA ASN A 179 -19.36 -0.88 7.31
C ASN A 179 -19.27 -2.35 7.74
N GLN A 180 -18.79 -3.25 6.91
CA GLN A 180 -18.64 -4.67 7.27
C GLN A 180 -17.55 -4.93 8.33
N PHE A 181 -16.65 -3.96 8.56
CA PHE A 181 -15.55 -4.03 9.51
C PHE A 181 -15.90 -3.48 10.90
N TYR A 182 -17.16 -3.14 11.09
CA TYR A 182 -17.69 -2.70 12.38
C TYR A 182 -18.86 -3.59 12.81
N ASN A 183 -19.02 -3.77 14.11
CA ASN A 183 -20.18 -4.41 14.72
C ASN A 183 -21.38 -3.43 14.73
N LEU A 184 -22.57 -3.93 15.05
CA LEU A 184 -23.78 -3.09 15.14
C LEU A 184 -23.69 -1.99 16.22
N ASP A 185 -22.87 -2.21 17.24
CA ASP A 185 -22.57 -1.24 18.31
C ASP A 185 -21.48 -0.22 17.95
N GLY A 186 -20.95 -0.29 16.71
CA GLY A 186 -19.89 0.60 16.21
C GLY A 186 -18.47 0.18 16.61
N THR A 187 -18.28 -0.92 17.32
CA THR A 187 -16.93 -1.42 17.64
C THR A 187 -16.26 -2.04 16.43
N LYS A 188 -14.93 -1.92 16.35
CA LYS A 188 -14.13 -2.46 15.24
C LYS A 188 -14.05 -3.98 15.31
N LYS A 189 -14.12 -4.65 14.16
CA LYS A 189 -13.84 -6.09 14.03
C LYS A 189 -12.37 -6.34 13.80
N TYR A 190 -11.83 -7.34 14.49
CA TYR A 190 -10.46 -7.80 14.31
C TYR A 190 -10.43 -9.03 13.40
N ASN A 191 -9.57 -9.01 12.39
CA ASN A 191 -9.40 -10.10 11.45
C ASN A 191 -8.06 -10.79 11.70
N ALA A 192 -8.01 -12.11 11.58
CA ALA A 192 -6.75 -12.86 11.60
C ALA A 192 -5.95 -12.59 10.33
N ASP A 193 -4.62 -12.67 10.43
CA ASP A 193 -3.75 -12.64 9.25
C ASP A 193 -4.10 -13.76 8.29
N LEU A 194 -4.11 -13.42 7.00
CA LEU A 194 -4.24 -14.41 5.93
C LEU A 194 -2.92 -15.15 5.73
N GLU A 195 -3.03 -16.38 5.28
CA GLU A 195 -1.90 -17.24 4.93
C GLU A 195 -2.14 -17.82 3.53
N LEU A 196 -1.21 -17.60 2.61
CA LEU A 196 -1.32 -18.05 1.23
C LEU A 196 -0.06 -18.77 0.77
N PRO A 197 -0.20 -19.81 -0.08
CA PRO A 197 0.94 -20.46 -0.72
C PRO A 197 1.50 -19.57 -1.83
N TYR A 198 2.84 -19.45 -1.86
CA TYR A 198 3.56 -18.77 -2.94
C TYR A 198 4.70 -19.63 -3.47
N PRO A 199 5.02 -19.55 -4.76
CA PRO A 199 6.23 -20.16 -5.31
C PRO A 199 7.48 -19.56 -4.65
N ASP A 200 8.55 -20.33 -4.66
CA ASP A 200 9.87 -19.84 -4.23
C ASP A 200 10.48 -19.02 -5.38
N LEU A 201 10.43 -17.70 -5.24
CA LEU A 201 10.84 -16.77 -6.29
C LEU A 201 12.37 -16.69 -6.45
N SER A 202 13.15 -17.12 -5.45
CA SER A 202 14.61 -17.18 -5.54
C SER A 202 15.14 -18.14 -6.63
N LYS A 203 14.27 -19.02 -7.12
CA LYS A 203 14.60 -20.00 -8.16
C LYS A 203 14.51 -19.46 -9.58
N PHE A 204 13.97 -18.24 -9.77
CA PHE A 204 13.76 -17.68 -11.09
C PHE A 204 14.84 -16.65 -11.43
N GLU A 205 15.51 -16.85 -12.58
CA GLU A 205 16.63 -16.00 -13.04
C GLU A 205 16.25 -14.55 -13.22
N ILE A 206 15.00 -14.26 -13.58
CA ILE A 206 14.51 -12.88 -13.79
C ILE A 206 14.68 -11.97 -12.56
N TYR A 207 14.76 -12.54 -11.37
CA TYR A 207 14.93 -11.80 -10.12
C TYR A 207 16.38 -11.79 -9.60
N LYS A 208 17.31 -12.44 -10.30
CA LYS A 208 18.74 -12.45 -9.95
C LYS A 208 19.45 -11.32 -10.69
N GLN A 209 19.74 -10.22 -10.00
CA GLN A 209 20.40 -9.03 -10.57
C GLN A 209 21.67 -8.67 -9.79
#